data_b4a69c8ecece90c76506328c2e454ece
#
_entry.id   b4a69c8ecece90c76506328c2e454ece
#
_cell.length_a   1.000
_cell.length_b   1.000
_cell.length_c   1.000
_cell.angle_alpha   90.00
_cell.angle_beta   90.00
_cell.angle_gamma   90.00
#
_symmetry.space_group_name_H-M   'P 1'
#
loop_
_entity.id
_entity.type
_entity.pdbx_description
1 polymer ?
#
loop_
_entity_poly.entity_id
_entity_poly.type
_entity_poly.pdbx_seq_one_letter_code
_entity_poly.pdbx_strand_id
1 'polypeptide(L)'
;ASGSESLARNTLQYSLLGDPALALHLPTAKAVVDEINGVATGSGADIRLKAGSRTTVKGHIEGADDFNGIITLTVRDNRELVTCRLNDKTAADTPFTYYDRPNTLYNGSDSVRNGRFELNFVVPKDINYSNSTGIINLYAINSSHTVIANGHDESFIVGGSDIAENDSIGPSIYCYLNSPSFQN
;
A
#
# COMPACT_ATOMS: atom_id res chain seq x y z
N ALA A 1 -36.49 -21.69 6.20
CA ALA A 1 -36.80 -21.07 7.52
C ALA A 1 -35.56 -20.94 8.41
N SER A 2 -34.49 -21.74 8.21
CA SER A 2 -33.26 -21.71 9.07
C SER A 2 -32.33 -20.53 8.84
N GLY A 3 -32.40 -19.87 7.69
CA GLY A 3 -31.50 -18.74 7.36
C GLY A 3 -31.81 -17.43 8.09
N SER A 4 -33.07 -17.17 8.40
CA SER A 4 -33.49 -15.93 9.07
C SER A 4 -33.13 -15.89 10.56
N GLU A 5 -33.18 -17.02 11.25
CA GLU A 5 -32.82 -17.12 12.67
C GLU A 5 -31.31 -16.98 12.90
N SER A 6 -30.50 -17.53 11.99
CA SER A 6 -29.04 -17.39 12.04
C SER A 6 -28.60 -15.94 11.84
N LEU A 7 -29.20 -15.21 10.88
CA LEU A 7 -28.93 -13.79 10.64
C LEU A 7 -29.34 -12.92 11.85
N ALA A 8 -30.51 -13.18 12.44
CA ALA A 8 -30.97 -12.46 13.61
C ALA A 8 -30.07 -12.69 14.84
N ARG A 9 -29.61 -13.92 15.06
CA ARG A 9 -28.67 -14.25 16.13
C ARG A 9 -27.34 -13.55 15.95
N ASN A 10 -26.78 -13.57 14.73
CA ASN A 10 -25.51 -12.89 14.46
C ASN A 10 -25.63 -11.37 14.69
N THR A 11 -26.71 -10.74 14.22
CA THR A 11 -26.94 -9.30 14.43
C THR A 11 -26.98 -8.93 15.92
N LEU A 12 -27.57 -9.77 16.76
CA LEU A 12 -27.63 -9.54 18.22
C LEU A 12 -26.30 -9.78 18.95
N GLN A 13 -25.35 -10.48 18.32
CA GLN A 13 -24.03 -10.74 18.90
C GLN A 13 -23.02 -9.62 18.61
N TYR A 14 -23.31 -8.72 17.67
CA TYR A 14 -22.44 -7.58 17.38
C TYR A 14 -22.85 -6.38 18.23
N SER A 15 -21.90 -5.87 19.00
CA SER A 15 -22.04 -4.63 19.77
C SER A 15 -21.28 -3.52 19.07
N LEU A 16 -21.93 -2.36 18.91
CA LEU A 16 -21.26 -1.16 18.45
C LEU A 16 -20.36 -0.63 19.58
N LEU A 17 -19.05 -0.64 19.37
CA LEU A 17 -18.06 -0.03 20.26
C LEU A 17 -17.76 1.39 19.74
N GLY A 18 -18.28 2.40 20.43
CA GLY A 18 -18.09 3.81 20.06
C GLY A 18 -19.39 4.61 20.14
N ASP A 19 -19.33 5.84 19.66
CA ASP A 19 -20.50 6.73 19.57
C ASP A 19 -21.32 6.39 18.32
N PRO A 20 -22.59 5.93 18.46
CA PRO A 20 -23.45 5.62 17.31
C PRO A 20 -23.82 6.86 16.47
N ALA A 21 -23.62 8.07 17.01
CA ALA A 21 -23.83 9.32 16.26
C ALA A 21 -22.61 9.75 15.42
N LEU A 22 -21.50 9.04 15.55
CA LEU A 22 -20.30 9.35 14.78
C LEU A 22 -20.50 9.01 13.28
N ALA A 23 -20.45 10.02 12.45
CA ALA A 23 -20.42 9.84 11.00
C ALA A 23 -19.01 9.51 10.53
N LEU A 24 -18.85 8.40 9.81
CA LEU A 24 -17.57 8.07 9.17
C LEU A 24 -17.32 9.02 8.00
N HIS A 25 -16.12 9.62 7.99
CA HIS A 25 -15.69 10.44 6.87
C HIS A 25 -15.14 9.51 5.77
N LEU A 26 -16.02 9.09 4.89
CA LEU A 26 -15.66 8.21 3.77
C LEU A 26 -14.97 8.99 2.65
N PRO A 27 -14.08 8.35 1.87
CA PRO A 27 -13.50 8.96 0.68
C PRO A 27 -14.57 9.41 -0.31
N THR A 28 -14.47 10.66 -0.77
CA THR A 28 -15.40 11.28 -1.72
C THR A 28 -14.80 11.47 -3.11
N ALA A 29 -13.49 11.28 -3.23
CA ALA A 29 -12.74 11.38 -4.46
C ALA A 29 -11.92 10.11 -4.70
N LYS A 30 -11.39 9.94 -5.91
CA LYS A 30 -10.56 8.81 -6.29
C LYS A 30 -9.15 9.28 -6.65
N ALA A 31 -8.14 8.61 -6.11
CA ALA A 31 -6.75 8.77 -6.53
C ALA A 31 -6.42 7.72 -7.59
N VAL A 32 -5.85 8.16 -8.71
CA VAL A 32 -5.55 7.31 -9.88
C VAL A 32 -4.05 7.36 -10.17
N VAL A 33 -3.45 6.21 -10.42
CA VAL A 33 -2.09 6.11 -10.96
C VAL A 33 -2.17 6.21 -12.48
N ASP A 34 -1.54 7.21 -13.06
CA ASP A 34 -1.52 7.43 -14.52
C ASP A 34 -0.37 6.66 -15.15
N GLU A 35 0.83 6.77 -14.55
CA GLU A 35 2.04 6.14 -15.07
C GLU A 35 2.98 5.65 -13.96
N ILE A 36 3.73 4.61 -14.27
CA ILE A 36 4.84 4.10 -13.46
C ILE A 36 6.07 4.05 -14.36
N ASN A 37 7.16 4.72 -13.95
CA ASN A 37 8.41 4.83 -14.72
C ASN A 37 8.21 5.36 -16.16
N GLY A 38 7.25 6.28 -16.36
CA GLY A 38 6.94 6.85 -17.69
C GLY A 38 6.08 5.95 -18.57
N VAL A 39 5.62 4.80 -18.07
CA VAL A 39 4.72 3.89 -18.80
C VAL A 39 3.30 4.03 -18.24
N ALA A 40 2.34 4.32 -19.10
CA ALA A 40 0.94 4.47 -18.70
C ALA A 40 0.35 3.13 -18.22
N THR A 41 -0.33 3.15 -17.07
CA THR A 41 -0.90 1.96 -16.42
C THR A 41 -1.96 1.25 -17.26
N GLY A 42 -2.69 1.98 -18.10
CA GLY A 42 -3.71 1.44 -19.01
C GLY A 42 -3.19 0.98 -20.38
N SER A 43 -1.88 1.05 -20.65
CA SER A 43 -1.33 0.80 -22.01
C SER A 43 -1.22 -0.67 -22.40
N GLY A 44 -1.32 -1.59 -21.44
CA GLY A 44 -1.04 -3.02 -21.64
C GLY A 44 0.45 -3.37 -21.73
N ALA A 45 1.34 -2.39 -21.54
CA ALA A 45 2.78 -2.62 -21.49
C ALA A 45 3.21 -3.31 -20.18
N ASP A 46 4.29 -4.08 -20.24
CA ASP A 46 4.87 -4.76 -19.07
C ASP A 46 5.60 -3.74 -18.18
N ILE A 47 4.96 -3.34 -17.09
CA ILE A 47 5.52 -2.45 -16.08
C ILE A 47 6.15 -3.31 -14.98
N ARG A 48 7.45 -3.11 -14.72
CA ARG A 48 8.19 -3.97 -13.79
C ARG A 48 8.96 -3.16 -12.76
N LEU A 49 8.75 -3.49 -11.49
CA LEU A 49 9.54 -3.01 -10.36
C LEU A 49 10.61 -4.04 -10.04
N LYS A 50 11.87 -3.69 -10.27
CA LYS A 50 13.03 -4.55 -10.03
C LYS A 50 13.71 -4.17 -8.71
N ALA A 51 14.26 -5.16 -8.01
CA ALA A 51 15.09 -4.91 -6.83
C ALA A 51 16.21 -3.90 -7.12
N GLY A 52 16.34 -2.89 -6.27
CA GLY A 52 17.34 -1.83 -6.40
C GLY A 52 17.02 -0.73 -7.42
N SER A 53 15.95 -0.86 -8.22
CA SER A 53 15.59 0.15 -9.21
C SER A 53 14.97 1.39 -8.56
N ARG A 54 15.20 2.55 -9.19
CA ARG A 54 14.42 3.76 -8.89
C ARG A 54 13.08 3.67 -9.58
N THR A 55 12.02 4.01 -8.86
CA THR A 55 10.65 3.99 -9.36
C THR A 55 10.02 5.35 -9.17
N THR A 56 9.37 5.85 -10.21
CA THR A 56 8.55 7.06 -10.21
C THR A 56 7.11 6.68 -10.46
N VAL A 57 6.21 7.11 -9.59
CA VAL A 57 4.75 6.93 -9.72
C VAL A 57 4.12 8.30 -9.87
N LYS A 58 3.38 8.51 -10.93
CA LYS A 58 2.60 9.74 -11.17
C LYS A 58 1.13 9.44 -11.29
N GLY A 59 0.33 10.42 -10.87
CA GLY A 59 -1.11 10.27 -10.93
C GLY A 59 -1.86 11.56 -10.62
N HIS A 60 -3.17 11.41 -10.49
CA HIS A 60 -4.06 12.53 -10.20
C HIS A 60 -5.21 12.14 -9.28
N ILE A 61 -5.89 13.18 -8.78
CA ILE A 61 -7.17 13.03 -8.05
C ILE A 61 -8.29 13.29 -9.05
N GLU A 62 -9.06 12.25 -9.35
CA GLU A 62 -10.11 12.29 -10.37
C GLU A 62 -11.18 13.32 -10.02
N GLY A 63 -11.48 14.22 -10.97
CA GLY A 63 -12.52 15.24 -10.83
C GLY A 63 -12.20 16.36 -9.83
N ALA A 64 -10.94 16.51 -9.40
CA ALA A 64 -10.53 17.49 -8.39
C ALA A 64 -9.20 18.18 -8.79
N ASP A 65 -9.22 18.93 -9.89
CA ASP A 65 -8.05 19.65 -10.41
C ASP A 65 -7.53 20.77 -9.47
N ASP A 66 -8.32 21.16 -8.48
CA ASP A 66 -7.97 22.14 -7.45
C ASP A 66 -7.49 21.48 -6.13
N PHE A 67 -7.43 20.15 -6.08
CA PHE A 67 -7.00 19.42 -4.89
C PHE A 67 -5.53 19.73 -4.57
N ASN A 68 -5.30 20.33 -3.40
CA ASN A 68 -3.99 20.55 -2.81
C ASN A 68 -3.95 19.90 -1.43
N GLY A 69 -2.95 19.06 -1.18
CA GLY A 69 -2.89 18.31 0.06
C GLY A 69 -1.71 17.36 0.13
N ILE A 70 -1.90 16.25 0.83
CA ILE A 70 -0.90 15.20 1.03
C ILE A 70 -1.47 13.89 0.51
N ILE A 71 -0.64 13.12 -0.20
CA ILE A 71 -0.92 11.75 -0.58
C ILE A 71 0.06 10.81 0.10
N THR A 72 -0.44 9.71 0.61
CA THR A 72 0.36 8.59 1.13
C THR A 72 0.24 7.42 0.17
N LEU A 73 1.38 6.90 -0.22
CA LEU A 73 1.54 5.75 -1.09
C LEU A 73 2.07 4.58 -0.28
N THR A 74 1.39 3.43 -0.35
CA THR A 74 1.89 2.17 0.17
C THR A 74 2.01 1.17 -0.96
N VAL A 75 3.24 0.77 -1.28
CA VAL A 75 3.53 -0.25 -2.30
C VAL A 75 3.79 -1.57 -1.59
N ARG A 76 3.02 -2.59 -1.94
CA ARG A 76 3.21 -3.94 -1.41
C ARG A 76 3.67 -4.89 -2.51
N ASP A 77 4.45 -5.85 -2.10
CA ASP A 77 4.96 -6.94 -2.92
C ASP A 77 3.82 -7.84 -3.44
N ASN A 78 4.17 -8.83 -4.21
CA ASN A 78 3.23 -9.80 -4.74
C ASN A 78 2.60 -10.68 -3.63
N ARG A 79 1.60 -11.46 -4.01
CA ARG A 79 0.87 -12.35 -3.09
C ARG A 79 1.72 -13.54 -2.69
N GLU A 80 1.66 -13.88 -1.41
CA GLU A 80 2.25 -15.08 -0.82
C GLU A 80 1.17 -15.95 -0.19
N LEU A 81 1.36 -17.26 -0.26
CA LEU A 81 0.50 -18.20 0.46
C LEU A 81 0.91 -18.24 1.94
N VAL A 82 0.05 -17.71 2.78
CA VAL A 82 0.23 -17.72 4.23
C VAL A 82 -0.47 -18.93 4.83
N THR A 83 0.24 -19.68 5.65
CA THR A 83 -0.32 -20.80 6.41
C THR A 83 -0.47 -20.42 7.87
N CYS A 84 -1.71 -20.42 8.37
CA CYS A 84 -1.99 -20.13 9.77
C CYS A 84 -1.41 -21.20 10.68
N ARG A 85 -1.08 -20.82 11.92
CA ARG A 85 -0.73 -21.79 12.95
C ARG A 85 -1.99 -22.55 13.35
N LEU A 86 -1.89 -23.89 13.42
CA LEU A 86 -2.96 -24.72 13.94
C LEU A 86 -2.92 -24.69 15.47
N ASN A 87 -3.53 -23.67 16.08
CA ASN A 87 -3.53 -23.49 17.53
C ASN A 87 -4.56 -24.36 18.25
N ASP A 88 -5.66 -24.70 17.58
CA ASP A 88 -6.72 -25.57 18.10
C ASP A 88 -6.96 -26.74 17.12
N LYS A 89 -6.41 -27.89 17.47
CA LYS A 89 -6.56 -29.12 16.70
C LYS A 89 -7.96 -29.76 16.85
N THR A 90 -8.78 -29.27 17.76
CA THR A 90 -10.17 -29.73 17.90
C THR A 90 -11.11 -29.03 16.92
N ALA A 91 -10.73 -27.85 16.43
CA ALA A 91 -11.52 -27.07 15.48
C ALA A 91 -11.24 -27.45 14.00
N ALA A 92 -10.01 -27.91 13.69
CA ALA A 92 -9.61 -28.30 12.34
C ALA A 92 -8.44 -29.30 12.37
N ASP A 93 -8.41 -30.21 11.40
CA ASP A 93 -7.32 -31.20 11.24
C ASP A 93 -6.13 -30.64 10.47
N THR A 94 -6.35 -29.59 9.67
CA THR A 94 -5.33 -28.96 8.83
C THR A 94 -5.29 -27.44 9.01
N PRO A 95 -4.08 -26.82 8.93
CA PRO A 95 -3.97 -25.39 8.98
C PRO A 95 -4.76 -24.69 7.87
N PHE A 96 -5.40 -23.56 8.20
CA PHE A 96 -6.02 -22.70 7.21
C PHE A 96 -4.94 -21.95 6.42
N THR A 97 -5.13 -21.83 5.11
CA THR A 97 -4.24 -21.09 4.21
C THR A 97 -4.99 -19.99 3.48
N TYR A 98 -4.33 -18.87 3.25
CA TYR A 98 -4.87 -17.74 2.47
C TYR A 98 -3.74 -16.99 1.78
N TYR A 99 -4.10 -16.20 0.76
CA TYR A 99 -3.15 -15.33 0.10
C TYR A 99 -3.14 -13.95 0.74
N ASP A 100 -1.95 -13.42 1.01
CA ASP A 100 -1.73 -12.08 1.53
C ASP A 100 -0.53 -11.43 0.84
N ARG A 101 -0.34 -10.11 1.07
CA ARG A 101 0.84 -9.33 0.67
C ARG A 101 1.53 -8.79 1.93
N PRO A 102 2.31 -9.61 2.64
CA PRO A 102 2.90 -9.23 3.92
C PRO A 102 4.02 -8.18 3.75
N ASN A 103 4.74 -8.23 2.63
CA ASN A 103 5.91 -7.38 2.42
C ASN A 103 5.51 -6.00 1.89
N THR A 104 5.97 -4.94 2.56
CA THR A 104 5.84 -3.56 2.12
C THR A 104 7.15 -3.11 1.49
N LEU A 105 7.11 -2.78 0.19
CA LEU A 105 8.27 -2.30 -0.57
C LEU A 105 8.54 -0.81 -0.32
N TYR A 106 7.48 -0.04 -0.13
CA TYR A 106 7.56 1.39 0.12
C TYR A 106 6.33 1.89 0.88
N ASN A 107 6.56 2.81 1.78
CA ASN A 107 5.51 3.60 2.43
C ASN A 107 6.04 5.03 2.61
N GLY A 108 5.38 5.99 2.01
CA GLY A 108 5.79 7.39 2.08
C GLY A 108 4.70 8.32 1.62
N SER A 109 4.90 9.61 1.91
CA SER A 109 3.94 10.66 1.57
C SER A 109 4.61 11.78 0.80
N ASP A 110 3.85 12.41 -0.09
CA ASP A 110 4.26 13.61 -0.81
C ASP A 110 3.06 14.56 -1.00
N SER A 111 3.33 15.73 -1.55
CA SER A 111 2.32 16.73 -1.82
C SER A 111 1.51 16.43 -3.08
N VAL A 112 0.21 16.70 -3.01
CA VAL A 112 -0.65 16.85 -4.19
C VAL A 112 -0.79 18.33 -4.49
N ARG A 113 -0.59 18.72 -5.74
CA ARG A 113 -0.73 20.10 -6.22
C ARG A 113 -1.59 20.12 -7.48
N ASN A 114 -2.64 20.93 -7.44
CA ASN A 114 -3.58 21.04 -8.57
C ASN A 114 -4.07 19.65 -9.03
N GLY A 115 -4.45 18.81 -8.06
CA GLY A 115 -4.94 17.46 -8.31
C GLY A 115 -3.90 16.46 -8.80
N ARG A 116 -2.61 16.79 -8.90
CA ARG A 116 -1.55 15.92 -9.41
C ARG A 116 -0.50 15.61 -8.36
N PHE A 117 0.09 14.42 -8.47
CA PHE A 117 1.18 13.96 -7.59
C PHE A 117 2.25 13.20 -8.36
N GLU A 118 3.45 13.23 -7.80
CA GLU A 118 4.59 12.43 -8.27
C GLU A 118 5.39 11.98 -7.05
N LEU A 119 5.57 10.66 -6.90
CA LEU A 119 6.39 10.07 -5.84
C LEU A 119 7.55 9.29 -6.44
N ASN A 120 8.69 9.40 -5.78
CA ASN A 120 9.93 8.72 -6.17
C ASN A 120 10.45 7.87 -5.01
N PHE A 121 10.77 6.61 -5.28
CA PHE A 121 11.36 5.71 -4.29
C PHE A 121 12.31 4.71 -4.93
N VAL A 122 13.05 4.00 -4.08
CA VAL A 122 13.91 2.89 -4.50
C VAL A 122 13.27 1.59 -4.02
N VAL A 123 13.13 0.64 -4.92
CA VAL A 123 12.64 -0.71 -4.59
C VAL A 123 13.68 -1.43 -3.73
N PRO A 124 13.32 -2.00 -2.58
CA PRO A 124 14.24 -2.78 -1.73
C PRO A 124 14.90 -3.94 -2.48
N LYS A 125 15.99 -4.47 -1.92
CA LYS A 125 16.67 -5.65 -2.48
C LYS A 125 15.95 -6.96 -2.13
N ASP A 126 15.23 -7.00 -1.02
CA ASP A 126 14.52 -8.13 -0.43
C ASP A 126 13.08 -8.25 -0.92
N ILE A 127 12.89 -8.25 -2.23
CA ILE A 127 11.58 -8.47 -2.87
C ILE A 127 11.31 -9.96 -3.07
N ASN A 128 10.05 -10.30 -3.30
CA ASN A 128 9.68 -11.63 -3.77
C ASN A 128 9.87 -11.72 -5.29
N TYR A 129 10.82 -12.53 -5.73
CA TYR A 129 11.21 -12.69 -7.13
C TYR A 129 10.27 -13.58 -7.96
N SER A 130 9.04 -13.83 -7.50
CA SER A 130 8.08 -14.71 -8.22
C SER A 130 7.52 -14.12 -9.52
N ASN A 131 7.86 -12.86 -9.86
CA ASN A 131 7.36 -12.15 -11.03
C ASN A 131 5.81 -12.11 -11.08
N SER A 132 5.19 -11.75 -9.99
CA SER A 132 3.74 -11.61 -9.85
C SER A 132 3.35 -10.16 -9.56
N THR A 133 2.06 -9.86 -9.60
CA THR A 133 1.54 -8.49 -9.41
C THR A 133 1.67 -8.01 -7.97
N GLY A 134 2.27 -6.83 -7.81
CA GLY A 134 2.21 -6.06 -6.57
C GLY A 134 0.91 -5.25 -6.47
N ILE A 135 0.81 -4.39 -5.46
CA ILE A 135 -0.26 -3.41 -5.31
C ILE A 135 0.27 -2.08 -4.80
N ILE A 136 -0.19 -1.00 -5.39
CA ILE A 136 -0.07 0.36 -4.85
C ILE A 136 -1.40 0.75 -4.24
N ASN A 137 -1.41 1.15 -2.97
CA ASN A 137 -2.55 1.75 -2.31
C ASN A 137 -2.28 3.24 -2.11
N LEU A 138 -3.29 4.05 -2.39
CA LEU A 138 -3.26 5.49 -2.36
C LEU A 138 -4.26 6.01 -1.33
N TYR A 139 -3.83 6.94 -0.51
CA TYR A 139 -4.68 7.70 0.38
C TYR A 139 -4.26 9.17 0.34
N ALA A 140 -5.18 10.07 0.01
CA ALA A 140 -4.90 11.49 -0.01
C ALA A 140 -5.94 12.27 0.81
N ILE A 141 -5.48 13.35 1.44
CA ILE A 141 -6.32 14.29 2.17
C ILE A 141 -5.93 15.70 1.76
N ASN A 142 -6.93 16.54 1.49
CA ASN A 142 -6.67 17.93 1.13
C ASN A 142 -6.27 18.76 2.38
N SER A 143 -5.67 19.93 2.14
CA SER A 143 -5.14 20.80 3.21
C SER A 143 -6.21 21.29 4.18
N SER A 144 -7.47 21.36 3.79
CA SER A 144 -8.60 21.70 4.66
C SER A 144 -9.21 20.52 5.40
N HIS A 145 -8.72 19.31 5.15
CA HIS A 145 -9.20 18.04 5.72
C HIS A 145 -10.70 17.77 5.45
N THR A 146 -11.22 18.28 4.35
CA THR A 146 -12.64 18.14 3.97
C THR A 146 -12.86 17.12 2.87
N VAL A 147 -11.83 16.81 2.07
CA VAL A 147 -11.91 15.86 0.96
C VAL A 147 -10.84 14.78 1.15
N ILE A 148 -11.28 13.55 1.13
CA ILE A 148 -10.44 12.36 1.15
C ILE A 148 -10.55 11.66 -0.20
N ALA A 149 -9.40 11.28 -0.77
CA ALA A 149 -9.32 10.44 -1.94
C ALA A 149 -8.59 9.14 -1.62
N ASN A 150 -9.06 8.05 -2.17
CA ASN A 150 -8.35 6.77 -2.12
C ASN A 150 -8.28 6.13 -3.50
N GLY A 151 -7.39 5.15 -3.64
CA GLY A 151 -7.25 4.40 -4.86
C GLY A 151 -6.29 3.24 -4.71
N HIS A 152 -6.21 2.42 -5.73
CA HIS A 152 -5.21 1.36 -5.84
C HIS A 152 -4.88 1.09 -7.31
N ASP A 153 -3.70 0.50 -7.53
CA ASP A 153 -3.24 0.03 -8.84
C ASP A 153 -2.51 -1.29 -8.70
N GLU A 154 -2.77 -2.24 -9.60
CA GLU A 154 -2.13 -3.55 -9.69
C GLU A 154 -1.56 -3.81 -11.11
N SER A 155 -1.34 -2.77 -11.90
CA SER A 155 -0.91 -2.87 -13.31
C SER A 155 0.57 -3.19 -13.50
N PHE A 156 1.30 -3.54 -12.44
CA PHE A 156 2.73 -3.79 -12.48
C PHE A 156 3.11 -5.15 -11.87
N ILE A 157 4.27 -5.62 -12.26
CA ILE A 157 4.89 -6.86 -11.77
C ILE A 157 6.08 -6.50 -10.88
N VAL A 158 6.22 -7.20 -9.76
CA VAL A 158 7.41 -7.14 -8.91
C VAL A 158 8.32 -8.32 -9.24
N GLY A 159 9.59 -8.05 -9.58
CA GLY A 159 10.55 -9.10 -9.88
C GLY A 159 11.70 -8.64 -10.76
N GLY A 160 12.76 -9.42 -10.78
CA GLY A 160 14.03 -9.08 -11.42
C GLY A 160 14.90 -8.18 -10.55
N SER A 161 16.11 -7.91 -10.97
CA SER A 161 17.10 -7.11 -10.26
C SER A 161 17.73 -6.09 -11.18
N ASP A 162 17.97 -4.90 -10.65
CA ASP A 162 18.72 -3.82 -11.28
C ASP A 162 19.99 -3.49 -10.45
N ILE A 163 20.34 -4.39 -9.54
CA ILE A 163 21.48 -4.25 -8.64
C ILE A 163 22.75 -4.57 -9.42
N ALA A 164 23.72 -3.67 -9.43
CA ALA A 164 25.04 -3.96 -9.98
C ALA A 164 25.68 -5.11 -9.19
N GLU A 165 26.23 -6.10 -9.89
CA GLU A 165 26.84 -7.31 -9.28
C GLU A 165 27.94 -7.02 -8.26
N ASN A 166 28.52 -5.81 -8.25
CA ASN A 166 29.65 -5.40 -7.41
C ASN A 166 29.29 -4.41 -6.30
N ASP A 167 28.02 -4.27 -5.91
CA ASP A 167 27.66 -3.44 -4.75
C ASP A 167 28.02 -4.17 -3.45
N SER A 168 29.24 -3.94 -2.98
CA SER A 168 29.78 -4.46 -1.71
C SER A 168 29.76 -3.43 -0.56
N ILE A 169 29.21 -2.24 -0.80
CA ILE A 169 29.20 -1.17 0.18
C ILE A 169 27.87 -1.24 0.97
N GLY A 170 27.94 -1.69 2.22
CA GLY A 170 26.81 -1.66 3.13
C GLY A 170 26.41 -0.23 3.50
N PRO A 171 25.13 -0.01 3.92
CA PRO A 171 24.66 1.29 4.36
C PRO A 171 25.41 1.74 5.63
N SER A 172 25.86 3.00 5.64
CA SER A 172 26.43 3.62 6.85
C SER A 172 25.27 4.18 7.70
N ILE A 173 25.10 3.63 8.90
CA ILE A 173 24.05 4.05 9.84
C ILE A 173 24.72 4.81 10.98
N TYR A 174 24.31 6.06 11.18
CA TYR A 174 24.73 6.90 12.30
C TYR A 174 23.56 7.18 13.21
N CYS A 175 23.58 6.63 14.43
CA CYS A 175 22.56 6.90 15.44
C CYS A 175 23.05 8.00 16.39
N TYR A 176 22.25 9.04 16.60
CA TYR A 176 22.52 10.10 17.55
C TYR A 176 21.24 10.59 18.22
N LEU A 177 21.37 11.13 19.43
CA LEU A 177 20.27 11.78 20.13
C LEU A 177 20.25 13.26 19.77
N ASN A 178 19.10 13.78 19.35
CA ASN A 178 18.82 15.16 18.97
C ASN A 178 19.58 15.69 17.73
N SER A 179 20.90 15.57 17.69
CA SER A 179 21.73 16.03 16.57
C SER A 179 23.05 15.28 16.52
N PRO A 180 23.75 15.26 15.34
CA PRO A 180 25.07 14.65 15.21
C PRO A 180 26.16 15.24 16.13
N SER A 181 25.97 16.48 16.57
CA SER A 181 26.89 17.21 17.45
C SER A 181 26.53 17.11 18.94
N PHE A 182 25.51 16.34 19.31
CA PHE A 182 25.13 16.14 20.70
C PHE A 182 26.20 15.32 21.41
N GLN A 183 26.82 15.90 22.44
CA GLN A 183 27.73 15.25 23.37
C GLN A 183 27.04 15.14 24.73
N ASN A 184 27.18 13.98 25.37
CA ASN A 184 26.59 13.69 26.69
C ASN A 184 27.49 14.25 27.81
#